data_18ea8348ade2fea1748b2c03679f3346
#
_entry.id   18ea8348ade2fea1748b2c03679f3346
#
_cell.length_a   1.000
_cell.length_b   1.000
_cell.length_c   1.000
_cell.angle_alpha   90.00
_cell.angle_beta   90.00
_cell.angle_gamma   90.00
#
_symmetry.space_group_name_H-M   'P 1'
#
loop_
_entity.id
_entity.type
_entity.pdbx_description
1 polymer ?
#
loop_
_entity_poly.entity_id
_entity_poly.type
_entity_poly.pdbx_seq_one_letter_code
_entity_poly.pdbx_strand_id
1 'polypeptide(L)'
;ILNINKKYDATLPLNEQLEDLILQDIEFMVSESHLDLARVVIGHFFYEPEKLKDEVAQLKAQETAMHRWLKDAKADNKLAFDDLDRVVDEIDSLVKGQCFWPQLFKIEDSLSDNDKKSLAKNTVALILSRYAVV
;
A
#
# COMPACT_ATOMS: atom_id res chain seq x y z
N ILE A 1 8.64 -12.56 6.73
CA ILE A 1 8.20 -12.74 5.35
C ILE A 1 6.72 -12.42 5.27
N LEU A 2 6.41 -11.46 4.45
CA LEU A 2 5.02 -11.05 4.25
C LEU A 2 4.27 -12.16 3.50
N ASN A 3 3.11 -12.52 4.01
CA ASN A 3 2.24 -13.43 3.29
C ASN A 3 1.49 -12.66 2.21
N ILE A 4 2.18 -12.38 1.13
CA ILE A 4 1.62 -11.64 -0.01
C ILE A 4 0.67 -12.50 -0.85
N ASN A 5 0.42 -13.72 -0.43
CA ASN A 5 -0.42 -14.66 -1.17
C ASN A 5 -1.89 -14.68 -0.70
N LYS A 6 -2.29 -13.76 0.18
CA LYS A 6 -3.69 -13.64 0.57
C LYS A 6 -4.53 -13.26 -0.64
N LYS A 7 -5.44 -14.14 -1.00
CA LYS A 7 -6.35 -13.94 -2.12
C LYS A 7 -7.68 -13.39 -1.62
N TYR A 8 -8.39 -12.74 -2.52
CA TYR A 8 -9.74 -12.30 -2.24
C TYR A 8 -10.63 -13.51 -1.91
N ASP A 9 -11.44 -13.38 -0.86
CA ASP A 9 -12.38 -14.40 -0.43
C ASP A 9 -13.77 -13.78 -0.34
N ALA A 10 -14.68 -14.23 -1.23
CA ALA A 10 -16.03 -13.70 -1.30
C ALA A 10 -16.87 -13.98 -0.05
N THR A 11 -16.44 -14.90 0.81
CA THR A 11 -17.17 -15.27 2.03
C THR A 11 -16.79 -14.45 3.25
N LEU A 12 -15.72 -13.65 3.16
CA LEU A 12 -15.22 -12.84 4.28
C LEU A 12 -15.61 -11.37 4.12
N PRO A 13 -15.73 -10.63 5.22
CA PRO A 13 -16.01 -9.19 5.15
C PRO A 13 -14.95 -8.44 4.33
N LEU A 14 -15.41 -7.58 3.43
CA LEU A 14 -14.54 -6.84 2.52
C LEU A 14 -13.55 -5.95 3.26
N ASN A 15 -14.05 -5.21 4.26
CA ASN A 15 -13.23 -4.30 5.04
C ASN A 15 -12.11 -5.01 5.81
N GLU A 16 -12.39 -6.18 6.36
CA GLU A 16 -11.40 -6.94 7.12
C GLU A 16 -10.28 -7.45 6.23
N GLN A 17 -10.63 -7.93 5.04
CA GLN A 17 -9.63 -8.39 4.07
C GLN A 17 -8.71 -7.26 3.62
N LEU A 18 -9.28 -6.12 3.26
CA LEU A 18 -8.51 -4.97 2.82
C LEU A 18 -7.64 -4.42 3.94
N GLU A 19 -8.17 -4.40 5.16
CA GLU A 19 -7.41 -3.99 6.34
C GLU A 19 -6.18 -4.86 6.57
N ASP A 20 -6.34 -6.18 6.44
CA ASP A 20 -5.21 -7.12 6.56
C ASP A 20 -4.13 -6.88 5.50
N LEU A 21 -4.53 -6.66 4.26
CA LEU A 21 -3.59 -6.37 3.17
C LEU A 21 -2.83 -5.08 3.42
N ILE A 22 -3.54 -4.03 3.81
CA ILE A 22 -2.92 -2.73 4.08
C ILE A 22 -2.00 -2.82 5.29
N LEU A 23 -2.40 -3.55 6.33
CA LEU A 23 -1.55 -3.72 7.50
C LEU A 23 -0.24 -4.44 7.16
N GLN A 24 -0.28 -5.45 6.28
CA GLN A 24 0.92 -6.11 5.79
C GLN A 24 1.84 -5.14 5.04
N ASP A 25 1.27 -4.29 4.20
CA ASP A 25 2.04 -3.27 3.49
C ASP A 25 2.70 -2.29 4.46
N ILE A 26 1.96 -1.86 5.49
CA ILE A 26 2.50 -0.97 6.53
C ILE A 26 3.68 -1.64 7.25
N GLU A 27 3.51 -2.89 7.68
CA GLU A 27 4.57 -3.64 8.36
C GLU A 27 5.83 -3.73 7.53
N PHE A 28 5.68 -3.97 6.24
CA PHE A 28 6.82 -4.00 5.31
C PHE A 28 7.47 -2.63 5.17
N MET A 29 6.68 -1.58 4.95
CA MET A 29 7.19 -0.23 4.70
C MET A 29 7.95 0.36 5.88
N VAL A 30 7.56 0.03 7.11
CA VAL A 30 8.22 0.55 8.31
C VAL A 30 9.31 -0.37 8.84
N SER A 31 9.55 -1.51 8.20
CA SER A 31 10.63 -2.40 8.62
C SER A 31 11.99 -1.71 8.45
N GLU A 32 12.89 -1.91 9.39
CA GLU A 32 14.21 -1.28 9.36
C GLU A 32 14.99 -1.60 8.10
N SER A 33 14.95 -2.86 7.67
CA SER A 33 15.65 -3.29 6.46
C SER A 33 15.14 -2.58 5.22
N HIS A 34 13.83 -2.40 5.10
CA HIS A 34 13.23 -1.69 3.98
C HIS A 34 13.57 -0.19 4.00
N LEU A 35 13.48 0.43 5.19
CA LEU A 35 13.81 1.85 5.33
C LEU A 35 15.28 2.11 5.03
N ASP A 36 16.18 1.26 5.49
CA ASP A 36 17.62 1.41 5.22
C ASP A 36 17.92 1.29 3.74
N LEU A 37 17.33 0.28 3.08
CA LEU A 37 17.47 0.11 1.64
C LEU A 37 16.90 1.30 0.88
N ALA A 38 15.73 1.78 1.27
CA ALA A 38 15.09 2.93 0.64
C ALA A 38 15.96 4.19 0.75
N ARG A 39 16.60 4.42 1.90
CA ARG A 39 17.52 5.57 2.07
C ARG A 39 18.68 5.51 1.10
N VAL A 40 19.27 4.34 0.93
CA VAL A 40 20.40 4.16 0.00
C VAL A 40 19.95 4.40 -1.45
N VAL A 41 18.85 3.77 -1.84
CA VAL A 41 18.33 3.85 -3.22
C VAL A 41 17.91 5.27 -3.58
N ILE A 42 17.12 5.91 -2.71
CA ILE A 42 16.65 7.28 -2.93
C ILE A 42 17.83 8.25 -2.95
N GLY A 43 18.80 8.10 -2.03
CA GLY A 43 20.00 8.93 -2.01
C GLY A 43 20.77 8.84 -3.31
N HIS A 44 20.93 7.63 -3.85
CA HIS A 44 21.61 7.42 -5.13
C HIS A 44 20.86 8.13 -6.28
N PHE A 45 19.53 7.97 -6.33
CA PHE A 45 18.75 8.50 -7.43
C PHE A 45 18.54 10.01 -7.38
N PHE A 46 18.78 10.67 -6.27
CA PHE A 46 18.79 12.15 -6.24
C PHE A 46 19.83 12.73 -7.20
N TYR A 47 20.92 12.00 -7.42
CA TYR A 47 21.99 12.44 -8.32
C TYR A 47 21.83 11.87 -9.74
N GLU A 48 20.91 10.94 -9.95
CA GLU A 48 20.67 10.32 -11.25
C GLU A 48 19.17 10.16 -11.51
N PRO A 49 18.44 11.29 -11.68
CA PRO A 49 16.97 11.25 -11.80
C PRO A 49 16.48 10.47 -13.01
N GLU A 50 17.25 10.39 -14.09
CA GLU A 50 16.84 9.62 -15.27
C GLU A 50 16.76 8.12 -14.95
N LYS A 51 17.70 7.61 -14.16
CA LYS A 51 17.69 6.21 -13.72
C LYS A 51 16.51 5.94 -12.78
N LEU A 52 16.19 6.88 -11.92
CA LEU A 52 15.02 6.75 -11.02
C LEU A 52 13.73 6.62 -11.82
N LYS A 53 13.60 7.42 -12.87
CA LYS A 53 12.40 7.39 -13.74
C LYS A 53 12.19 6.00 -14.33
N ASP A 54 13.25 5.37 -14.84
CA ASP A 54 13.16 4.03 -15.43
C ASP A 54 12.81 2.97 -14.38
N GLU A 55 13.45 3.03 -13.21
CA GLU A 55 13.19 2.10 -12.11
C GLU A 55 11.76 2.21 -11.59
N VAL A 56 11.26 3.42 -11.43
CA VAL A 56 9.86 3.66 -11.00
C VAL A 56 8.89 3.11 -12.02
N ALA A 57 9.16 3.32 -13.32
CA ALA A 57 8.31 2.80 -14.37
C ALA A 57 8.25 1.26 -14.34
N GLN A 58 9.38 0.59 -14.11
CA GLN A 58 9.43 -0.87 -13.98
C GLN A 58 8.64 -1.36 -12.77
N LEU A 59 8.78 -0.69 -11.62
CA LEU A 59 8.04 -1.04 -10.42
C LEU A 59 6.54 -0.88 -10.60
N LYS A 60 6.11 0.20 -11.25
CA LYS A 60 4.69 0.46 -11.51
C LYS A 60 4.08 -0.53 -12.50
N ALA A 61 4.87 -1.14 -13.35
CA ALA A 61 4.40 -2.15 -14.30
C ALA A 61 4.12 -3.50 -13.64
N GLN A 62 4.60 -3.72 -12.42
CA GLN A 62 4.43 -5.00 -11.73
C GLN A 62 3.04 -5.10 -11.09
N GLU A 63 2.39 -6.24 -11.32
CA GLU A 63 1.14 -6.56 -10.65
C GLU A 63 1.42 -7.08 -9.25
N THR A 64 0.83 -6.44 -8.24
CA THR A 64 0.99 -6.81 -6.83
C THR A 64 -0.21 -7.60 -6.31
N ALA A 65 -0.10 -8.13 -5.09
CA ALA A 65 -1.22 -8.76 -4.40
C ALA A 65 -2.41 -7.79 -4.25
N MET A 66 -2.15 -6.50 -4.02
CA MET A 66 -3.20 -5.49 -3.95
C MET A 66 -3.94 -5.34 -5.27
N HIS A 67 -3.22 -5.30 -6.39
CA HIS A 67 -3.85 -5.26 -7.72
C HIS A 67 -4.79 -6.45 -7.92
N ARG A 68 -4.32 -7.65 -7.62
CA ARG A 68 -5.12 -8.87 -7.79
C ARG A 68 -6.35 -8.87 -6.90
N TRP A 69 -6.19 -8.47 -5.65
CA TRP A 69 -7.30 -8.41 -4.70
C TRP A 69 -8.38 -7.44 -5.16
N LEU A 70 -7.97 -6.25 -5.59
CA LEU A 70 -8.90 -5.22 -6.08
C LEU A 70 -9.64 -5.68 -7.33
N LYS A 71 -8.96 -6.32 -8.27
CA LYS A 71 -9.59 -6.90 -9.46
C LYS A 71 -10.65 -7.93 -9.09
N ASP A 72 -10.33 -8.83 -8.17
CA ASP A 72 -11.24 -9.90 -7.78
C ASP A 72 -12.46 -9.35 -7.03
N ALA A 73 -12.26 -8.37 -6.16
CA ALA A 73 -13.35 -7.69 -5.46
C ALA A 73 -14.28 -6.95 -6.44
N LYS A 74 -13.71 -6.34 -7.48
CA LYS A 74 -14.49 -5.70 -8.54
C LYS A 74 -15.27 -6.74 -9.33
N ALA A 75 -14.65 -7.86 -9.70
CA ALA A 75 -15.30 -8.93 -10.42
C ALA A 75 -16.47 -9.54 -9.63
N ASP A 76 -16.39 -9.52 -8.30
CA ASP A 76 -17.44 -9.96 -7.39
C ASP A 76 -18.48 -8.86 -7.09
N ASN A 77 -18.43 -7.74 -7.80
CA ASN A 77 -19.34 -6.59 -7.66
C ASN A 77 -19.33 -5.96 -6.25
N LYS A 78 -18.24 -6.09 -5.53
CA LYS A 78 -18.07 -5.44 -4.22
C LYS A 78 -17.45 -4.06 -4.33
N LEU A 79 -16.68 -3.81 -5.39
CA LEU A 79 -16.05 -2.52 -5.66
C LEU A 79 -16.42 -2.05 -7.07
N ALA A 80 -16.49 -0.73 -7.23
CA ALA A 80 -16.74 -0.07 -8.52
C ALA A 80 -15.63 0.96 -8.76
N PHE A 81 -14.83 0.75 -9.79
CA PHE A 81 -13.81 1.70 -10.25
C PHE A 81 -13.49 1.44 -11.72
N ASP A 82 -13.00 2.46 -12.40
CA ASP A 82 -12.61 2.37 -13.82
C ASP A 82 -11.10 2.22 -14.00
N ASP A 83 -10.32 2.73 -13.05
CA ASP A 83 -8.86 2.80 -13.15
C ASP A 83 -8.23 2.14 -11.93
N LEU A 84 -7.80 0.88 -12.13
CA LEU A 84 -7.18 0.08 -11.08
C LEU A 84 -5.90 0.74 -10.54
N ASP A 85 -5.06 1.25 -11.44
CA ASP A 85 -3.79 1.86 -11.03
C ASP A 85 -4.01 3.09 -10.17
N ARG A 86 -5.06 3.87 -10.45
CA ARG A 86 -5.44 5.00 -9.62
C ARG A 86 -5.79 4.57 -8.20
N VAL A 87 -6.59 3.51 -8.06
CA VAL A 87 -6.98 3.02 -6.73
C VAL A 87 -5.75 2.57 -5.94
N VAL A 88 -4.85 1.84 -6.58
CA VAL A 88 -3.60 1.41 -5.95
C VAL A 88 -2.75 2.61 -5.53
N ASP A 89 -2.61 3.61 -6.40
CA ASP A 89 -1.84 4.82 -6.09
C ASP A 89 -2.46 5.60 -4.91
N GLU A 90 -3.78 5.66 -4.84
CA GLU A 90 -4.46 6.32 -3.72
C GLU A 90 -4.20 5.60 -2.40
N ILE A 91 -4.28 4.27 -2.39
CA ILE A 91 -3.96 3.47 -1.19
C ILE A 91 -2.51 3.71 -0.78
N ASP A 92 -1.58 3.60 -1.72
CA ASP A 92 -0.17 3.79 -1.46
C ASP A 92 0.13 5.18 -0.92
N SER A 93 -0.48 6.20 -1.49
CA SER A 93 -0.27 7.60 -1.07
C SER A 93 -0.75 7.84 0.35
N LEU A 94 -1.93 7.30 0.71
CA LEU A 94 -2.48 7.43 2.06
C LEU A 94 -1.57 6.74 3.08
N VAL A 95 -1.10 5.56 2.76
CA VAL A 95 -0.24 4.78 3.66
C VAL A 95 1.14 5.41 3.77
N LYS A 96 1.81 5.68 2.66
CA LYS A 96 3.16 6.22 2.64
C LYS A 96 3.27 7.60 3.29
N GLY A 97 2.27 8.45 3.08
CA GLY A 97 2.25 9.78 3.65
C GLY A 97 2.26 9.77 5.17
N GLN A 98 1.71 8.74 5.79
CA GLN A 98 1.59 8.67 7.24
C GLN A 98 2.59 7.73 7.90
N CYS A 99 3.14 6.74 7.20
CA CYS A 99 4.06 5.79 7.83
C CYS A 99 5.43 5.70 7.17
N PHE A 100 5.52 5.86 5.85
CA PHE A 100 6.80 5.67 5.16
C PHE A 100 7.69 6.90 5.20
N TRP A 101 7.19 8.03 4.68
CA TRP A 101 8.00 9.25 4.58
C TRP A 101 8.44 9.78 5.94
N PRO A 102 7.57 9.87 6.96
CA PRO A 102 8.01 10.32 8.29
C PRO A 102 9.08 9.43 8.92
N GLN A 103 8.96 8.12 8.74
CA GLN A 103 9.96 7.17 9.26
C GLN A 103 11.26 7.23 8.47
N LEU A 104 11.17 7.35 7.14
CA LEU A 104 12.34 7.45 6.27
C LEU A 104 13.22 8.63 6.64
N PHE A 105 12.61 9.79 6.89
CA PHE A 105 13.29 11.02 7.25
C PHE A 105 13.53 11.15 8.75
N LYS A 106 13.13 10.18 9.55
CA LYS A 106 13.28 10.18 11.02
C LYS A 106 12.63 11.40 11.67
N ILE A 107 11.51 11.87 11.11
CA ILE A 107 10.74 12.99 11.66
C ILE A 107 9.92 12.51 12.85
N GLU A 108 9.45 11.29 12.81
CA GLU A 108 8.62 10.70 13.86
C GLU A 108 9.24 9.41 14.37
N ASP A 109 8.88 9.05 15.61
CA ASP A 109 9.27 7.78 16.21
C ASP A 109 8.59 6.60 15.52
N SER A 110 9.06 5.39 15.82
CA SER A 110 8.47 4.18 15.29
C SER A 110 6.99 4.09 15.64
N LEU A 111 6.18 3.64 14.69
CA LEU A 111 4.76 3.47 14.91
C LEU A 111 4.48 2.30 15.85
N SER A 112 3.59 2.51 16.82
CA SER A 112 3.08 1.43 17.66
C SER A 112 2.17 0.51 16.84
N ASP A 113 1.92 -0.68 17.36
CA ASP A 113 0.97 -1.61 16.72
C ASP A 113 -0.43 -0.99 16.61
N ASN A 114 -0.86 -0.23 17.62
CA ASN A 114 -2.14 0.49 17.57
C ASN A 114 -2.16 1.55 16.47
N ASP A 115 -1.07 2.30 16.30
CA ASP A 115 -0.98 3.31 15.25
C ASP A 115 -1.05 2.67 13.86
N LYS A 116 -0.38 1.55 13.66
CA LYS A 116 -0.43 0.81 12.40
C LYS A 116 -1.84 0.32 12.08
N LYS A 117 -2.54 -0.23 13.07
CA LYS A 117 -3.92 -0.69 12.92
C LYS A 117 -4.86 0.46 12.64
N SER A 118 -4.70 1.60 13.33
CA SER A 118 -5.51 2.79 13.08
C SER A 118 -5.30 3.31 11.67
N LEU A 119 -4.07 3.35 11.20
CA LEU A 119 -3.76 3.78 9.84
C LEU A 119 -4.42 2.87 8.81
N ALA A 120 -4.31 1.55 8.99
CA ALA A 120 -4.94 0.58 8.11
C ALA A 120 -6.46 0.76 8.09
N LYS A 121 -7.07 0.88 9.25
CA LYS A 121 -8.52 1.04 9.40
C LYS A 121 -9.03 2.32 8.75
N ASN A 122 -8.35 3.43 8.98
CA ASN A 122 -8.73 4.72 8.41
C ASN A 122 -8.57 4.73 6.89
N THR A 123 -7.51 4.12 6.39
CA THR A 123 -7.30 3.99 4.94
C THR A 123 -8.41 3.18 4.30
N VAL A 124 -8.76 2.04 4.89
CA VAL A 124 -9.88 1.20 4.41
C VAL A 124 -11.17 2.00 4.37
N ALA A 125 -11.47 2.73 5.44
CA ALA A 125 -12.70 3.54 5.51
C ALA A 125 -12.78 4.54 4.36
N LEU A 126 -11.69 5.23 4.05
CA LEU A 126 -11.63 6.19 2.95
C LEU A 126 -11.81 5.51 1.59
N ILE A 127 -11.08 4.42 1.36
CA ILE A 127 -11.14 3.70 0.09
C ILE A 127 -12.52 3.10 -0.13
N LEU A 128 -13.10 2.46 0.86
CA LEU A 128 -14.43 1.86 0.73
C LEU A 128 -15.54 2.92 0.63
N SER A 129 -15.39 4.07 1.28
CA SER A 129 -16.35 5.16 1.11
C SER A 129 -16.42 5.65 -0.34
N ARG A 130 -15.29 5.56 -1.06
CA ARG A 130 -15.21 5.99 -2.45
C ARG A 130 -15.64 4.91 -3.42
N TYR A 131 -15.24 3.66 -3.18
CA TYR A 131 -15.31 2.61 -4.20
C TYR A 131 -16.23 1.44 -3.88
N ALA A 132 -16.72 1.29 -2.65
CA ALA A 132 -17.61 0.18 -2.32
C ALA A 132 -18.95 0.32 -3.05
N VAL A 133 -19.45 -0.79 -3.57
CA VAL A 133 -20.78 -0.85 -4.17
C VAL A 133 -21.81 -0.84 -3.04
N VAL A 134 -22.77 0.03 -3.18
CA VAL A 134 -23.85 0.19 -2.19
C VAL A 134 -25.03 -0.71 -2.54
#